data_493740a04d9febb163aed24b9950d1a9
#
_entry.id   493740a04d9febb163aed24b9950d1a9
#
_cell.length_a   1.000
_cell.length_b   1.000
_cell.length_c   1.000
_cell.angle_alpha   90.00
_cell.angle_beta   90.00
_cell.angle_gamma   90.00
#
_symmetry.space_group_name_H-M   'P 1'
#
loop_
_entity.id
_entity.type
_entity.pdbx_description
1 polymer ?
#
loop_
_entity_poly.entity_id
_entity_poly.type
_entity_poly.pdbx_seq_one_letter_code
_entity_poly.pdbx_strand_id
1 'polypeptide(L)'
;MIFQVRYTRGAREDLKRLFSFLAERDLAAAKRARKAISKSMELLADFPWSCRKASHDNPFIRELVISFGGGGYVAMFEIDDAKNITILAIRNQREDDFT
;
A
#
# COMPACT_ATOMS: atom_id res chain seq x y z
N MET A 1 9.89 -8.54 15.86
CA MET A 1 10.41 -7.14 15.76
C MET A 1 9.57 -6.39 14.74
N ILE A 2 9.09 -5.21 15.12
CA ILE A 2 8.22 -4.40 14.27
C ILE A 2 9.06 -3.48 13.38
N PHE A 3 8.84 -3.56 12.07
CA PHE A 3 9.48 -2.65 11.14
C PHE A 3 8.84 -1.27 11.21
N GLN A 4 9.64 -0.24 10.99
CA GLN A 4 9.14 1.11 10.86
C GLN A 4 8.73 1.35 9.40
N VAL A 5 7.49 1.79 9.19
CA VAL A 5 6.95 2.02 7.84
C VAL A 5 7.04 3.51 7.52
N ARG A 6 7.76 3.81 6.45
CA ARG A 6 7.93 5.18 5.96
C ARG A 6 7.30 5.29 4.59
N TYR A 7 6.97 6.51 4.18
CA TYR A 7 6.31 6.78 2.91
C TYR A 7 7.13 7.77 2.11
N THR A 8 7.28 7.51 0.82
CA THR A 8 7.82 8.51 -0.10
C THR A 8 6.78 9.61 -0.29
N ARG A 9 7.22 10.73 -0.83
CA ARG A 9 6.31 11.81 -1.21
C ARG A 9 5.27 11.31 -2.22
N GLY A 10 5.71 10.51 -3.21
CA GLY A 10 4.81 9.95 -4.20
C GLY A 10 3.75 9.05 -3.59
N ALA A 11 4.13 8.22 -2.61
CA ALA A 11 3.18 7.34 -1.93
C ALA A 11 2.15 8.16 -1.14
N ARG A 12 2.57 9.25 -0.51
CA ARG A 12 1.65 10.13 0.21
C ARG A 12 0.67 10.82 -0.74
N GLU A 13 1.15 11.24 -1.89
CA GLU A 13 0.30 11.82 -2.92
C GLU A 13 -0.69 10.81 -3.48
N ASP A 14 -0.25 9.56 -3.64
CA ASP A 14 -1.13 8.47 -4.06
C ASP A 14 -2.28 8.27 -3.07
N LEU A 15 -1.97 8.22 -1.77
CA LEU A 15 -2.99 8.07 -0.73
C LEU A 15 -3.99 9.22 -0.77
N LYS A 16 -3.49 10.42 -0.92
CA LYS A 16 -4.31 11.63 -0.98
C LYS A 16 -5.26 11.59 -2.17
N ARG A 17 -4.74 11.20 -3.32
CA ARG A 17 -5.51 11.07 -4.55
C ARG A 17 -6.61 10.01 -4.41
N LEU A 18 -6.26 8.85 -3.90
CA LEU A 18 -7.22 7.75 -3.72
C LEU A 18 -8.32 8.13 -2.74
N PHE A 19 -7.94 8.75 -1.63
CA PHE A 19 -8.90 9.19 -0.63
C PHE A 19 -9.85 10.26 -1.19
N SER A 20 -9.31 11.27 -1.89
CA SER A 20 -10.10 12.34 -2.46
C SER A 20 -11.08 11.82 -3.51
N PHE A 21 -10.64 10.89 -4.34
CA PHE A 21 -11.48 10.27 -5.36
C PHE A 21 -12.71 9.58 -4.74
N LEU A 22 -12.48 8.82 -3.67
CA LEU A 22 -13.56 8.14 -2.97
C LEU A 22 -14.47 9.12 -2.23
N ALA A 23 -13.87 10.12 -1.58
CA ALA A 23 -14.61 11.09 -0.77
C ALA A 23 -15.60 11.92 -1.60
N GLU A 24 -15.27 12.19 -2.85
CA GLU A 24 -16.17 12.90 -3.76
C GLU A 24 -17.44 12.10 -4.05
N ARG A 25 -17.38 10.78 -4.00
CA ARG A 25 -18.48 9.88 -4.29
C ARG A 25 -19.20 9.41 -3.03
N ASP A 26 -18.43 9.06 -2.01
CA ASP A 26 -18.95 8.47 -0.77
C ASP A 26 -17.91 8.63 0.33
N LEU A 27 -18.12 9.63 1.17
CA LEU A 27 -17.20 9.93 2.26
C LEU A 27 -17.07 8.76 3.23
N ALA A 28 -18.15 8.03 3.49
CA ALA A 28 -18.09 6.87 4.37
C ALA A 28 -17.20 5.77 3.79
N ALA A 29 -17.29 5.55 2.47
CA ALA A 29 -16.42 4.60 1.78
C ALA A 29 -14.94 5.03 1.86
N ALA A 30 -14.68 6.33 1.71
CA ALA A 30 -13.32 6.86 1.82
C ALA A 30 -12.73 6.59 3.20
N LYS A 31 -13.52 6.77 4.24
CA LYS A 31 -13.08 6.51 5.62
C LYS A 31 -12.81 5.02 5.84
N ARG A 32 -13.65 4.16 5.28
CA ARG A 32 -13.44 2.70 5.38
C ARG A 32 -12.18 2.26 4.65
N ALA A 33 -11.93 2.83 3.47
CA ALA A 33 -10.73 2.53 2.70
C ALA A 33 -9.48 2.95 3.45
N ARG A 34 -9.50 4.14 4.03
CA ARG A 34 -8.37 4.65 4.83
C ARG A 34 -8.07 3.72 6.00
N LYS A 35 -9.12 3.23 6.66
CA LYS A 35 -8.98 2.31 7.77
C LYS A 35 -8.40 0.97 7.32
N ALA A 36 -8.87 0.46 6.19
CA ALA A 36 -8.38 -0.80 5.63
C ALA A 36 -6.90 -0.70 5.27
N ILE A 37 -6.48 0.40 4.65
CA ILE A 37 -5.08 0.64 4.30
C ILE A 37 -4.23 0.73 5.57
N SER A 38 -4.67 1.50 6.56
CA SER A 38 -3.95 1.68 7.81
C SER A 38 -3.74 0.34 8.53
N LYS A 39 -4.78 -0.48 8.59
CA LYS A 39 -4.70 -1.81 9.21
C LYS A 39 -3.74 -2.72 8.46
N SER A 40 -3.75 -2.65 7.14
CA SER A 40 -2.83 -3.44 6.31
C SER A 40 -1.38 -3.03 6.54
N MET A 41 -1.13 -1.74 6.77
CA MET A 41 0.22 -1.27 7.06
C MET A 41 0.72 -1.76 8.42
N GLU A 42 -0.18 -1.91 9.39
CA GLU A 42 0.17 -2.50 10.68
C GLU A 42 0.62 -3.94 10.52
N LEU A 43 -0.09 -4.72 9.70
CA LEU A 43 0.30 -6.10 9.41
C LEU A 43 1.62 -6.15 8.66
N LEU A 44 1.81 -5.24 7.72
CA LEU A 44 3.05 -5.16 6.94
C LEU A 44 4.25 -4.91 7.84
N ALA A 45 4.08 -4.07 8.87
CA ALA A 45 5.15 -3.77 9.81
C ALA A 45 5.65 -5.03 10.54
N ASP A 46 4.78 -6.03 10.71
CA ASP A 46 5.14 -7.29 11.36
C ASP A 46 5.73 -8.31 10.39
N PHE A 47 5.22 -8.37 9.15
CA PHE A 47 5.51 -9.48 8.23
C PHE A 47 5.81 -9.03 6.80
N PRO A 48 6.79 -8.12 6.58
CA PRO A 48 7.05 -7.63 5.22
C PRO A 48 7.57 -8.71 4.27
N TRP A 49 8.31 -9.69 4.79
CA TRP A 49 8.88 -10.75 3.97
C TRP A 49 7.86 -11.77 3.49
N SER A 50 6.65 -11.76 4.05
CA SER A 50 5.58 -12.64 3.61
C SER A 50 4.85 -12.12 2.36
N CYS A 51 5.10 -10.87 1.98
CA CYS A 51 4.49 -10.28 0.78
C CYS A 51 5.19 -10.78 -0.48
N ARG A 52 4.46 -10.76 -1.60
CA ARG A 52 4.99 -11.24 -2.87
C ARG A 52 6.05 -10.28 -3.43
N LYS A 53 6.96 -10.83 -4.23
CA LYS A 53 7.97 -10.01 -4.91
C LYS A 53 7.32 -9.18 -6.00
N ALA A 54 7.74 -7.93 -6.13
CA ALA A 54 7.28 -7.04 -7.20
C ALA A 54 8.18 -7.13 -8.43
N SER A 55 9.41 -7.62 -8.24
CA SER A 55 10.40 -7.72 -9.31
C SER A 55 11.21 -8.99 -9.16
N HIS A 56 11.60 -9.58 -10.31
CA HIS A 56 12.49 -10.74 -10.30
C HIS A 56 13.92 -10.37 -9.92
N ASP A 57 14.32 -9.13 -10.20
CA ASP A 57 15.69 -8.69 -10.04
C ASP A 57 16.01 -8.17 -8.64
N ASN A 58 14.99 -7.74 -7.91
CA ASN A 58 15.19 -7.15 -6.60
C ASN A 58 14.22 -7.76 -5.57
N PRO A 59 14.69 -8.71 -4.74
CA PRO A 59 13.84 -9.36 -3.75
C PRO A 59 13.40 -8.43 -2.62
N PHE A 60 13.98 -7.25 -2.52
CA PHE A 60 13.62 -6.27 -1.49
C PHE A 60 12.45 -5.39 -1.90
N ILE A 61 12.07 -5.39 -3.18
CA ILE A 61 10.89 -4.69 -3.67
C ILE A 61 9.73 -5.67 -3.68
N ARG A 62 8.71 -5.35 -2.90
CA ARG A 62 7.56 -6.24 -2.70
C ARG A 62 6.26 -5.51 -2.84
N GLU A 63 5.18 -6.28 -2.94
CA GLU A 63 3.83 -5.74 -3.09
C GLU A 63 2.90 -6.32 -2.04
N LEU A 64 2.10 -5.44 -1.43
CA LEU A 64 1.04 -5.83 -0.52
C LEU A 64 -0.30 -5.57 -1.21
N VAL A 65 -1.12 -6.61 -1.34
CA VAL A 65 -2.47 -6.48 -1.87
C VAL A 65 -3.41 -6.19 -0.72
N ILE A 66 -4.17 -5.10 -0.84
CA ILE A 66 -5.10 -4.65 0.18
C ILE A 66 -6.51 -4.78 -0.38
N SER A 67 -7.28 -5.74 0.14
CA SER A 67 -8.66 -5.95 -0.30
C SER A 67 -9.58 -4.87 0.24
N PHE A 68 -10.44 -4.34 -0.63
CA PHE A 68 -11.42 -3.36 -0.23
C PHE A 68 -12.57 -3.36 -1.24
N GLY A 69 -13.78 -3.66 -0.77
CA GLY A 69 -14.96 -3.74 -1.62
C GLY A 69 -14.78 -4.80 -2.71
N GLY A 70 -15.19 -4.49 -3.93
CA GLY A 70 -15.06 -5.38 -5.08
C GLY A 70 -13.70 -5.34 -5.77
N GLY A 71 -12.77 -4.59 -5.22
CA GLY A 71 -11.42 -4.44 -5.76
C GLY A 71 -10.43 -4.32 -4.62
N GLY A 72 -9.58 -3.29 -4.68
CA GLY A 72 -8.61 -3.05 -3.62
C GLY A 72 -7.46 -2.20 -4.11
N TYR A 73 -6.37 -2.27 -3.36
CA TYR A 73 -5.17 -1.48 -3.64
C TYR A 73 -3.96 -2.37 -3.65
N VAL A 74 -2.92 -1.90 -4.32
CA VAL A 74 -1.61 -2.55 -4.29
C VAL A 74 -0.61 -1.52 -3.78
N ALA A 75 0.07 -1.86 -2.69
CA ALA A 75 1.13 -1.03 -2.13
C ALA A 75 2.46 -1.64 -2.50
N MET A 76 3.27 -0.92 -3.27
CA MET A 76 4.63 -1.33 -3.59
C MET A 76 5.57 -0.73 -2.56
N PHE A 77 6.45 -1.55 -2.01
CA PHE A 77 7.35 -1.11 -0.96
C PHE A 77 8.71 -1.75 -1.09
N GLU A 78 9.68 -1.14 -0.46
CA GLU A 78 11.04 -1.64 -0.37
C GLU A 78 11.39 -1.95 1.08
N ILE A 79 12.00 -3.11 1.30
CA ILE A 79 12.54 -3.47 2.61
C ILE A 79 13.98 -2.91 2.62
N ASP A 80 14.16 -1.79 3.32
CA ASP A 80 15.42 -1.05 3.28
C ASP A 80 16.52 -1.73 4.10
N ASP A 81 16.15 -2.23 5.26
CA ASP A 81 17.07 -2.92 6.17
C ASP A 81 16.27 -3.77 7.15
N ALA A 82 16.90 -4.21 8.22
CA ALA A 82 16.25 -5.08 9.22
C ALA A 82 15.15 -4.39 10.03
N LYS A 83 15.04 -3.07 9.92
CA LYS A 83 14.14 -2.28 10.75
C LYS A 83 13.22 -1.34 9.97
N ASN A 84 13.48 -1.10 8.70
CA ASN A 84 12.81 -0.06 7.94
C ASN A 84 12.24 -0.54 6.63
N ILE A 85 11.04 -0.06 6.33
CA ILE A 85 10.33 -0.30 5.08
C ILE A 85 9.92 1.05 4.52
N THR A 86 10.02 1.24 3.21
CA THR A 86 9.56 2.45 2.54
C THR A 86 8.47 2.13 1.54
N ILE A 87 7.30 2.73 1.71
CA ILE A 87 6.22 2.60 0.74
C ILE A 87 6.52 3.53 -0.42
N LEU A 88 6.61 2.94 -1.61
CA LEU A 88 7.00 3.65 -2.83
C LEU A 88 5.81 4.17 -3.62
N ALA A 89 4.72 3.40 -3.67
CA ALA A 89 3.54 3.75 -4.43
C ALA A 89 2.34 2.97 -3.91
N ILE A 90 1.15 3.56 -4.05
CA ILE A 90 -0.10 2.88 -3.74
C ILE A 90 -1.05 3.14 -4.90
N ARG A 91 -1.59 2.08 -5.47
CA ARG A 91 -2.46 2.18 -6.64
C ARG A 91 -3.72 1.36 -6.45
N ASN A 92 -4.76 1.79 -7.13
CA ASN A 92 -5.96 0.99 -7.24
C ASN A 92 -5.61 -0.29 -8.01
N GLN A 93 -6.12 -1.42 -7.58
CA GLN A 93 -5.83 -2.69 -8.20
C GLN A 93 -6.23 -2.72 -9.68
N ARG A 94 -7.30 -2.00 -10.04
CA ARG A 94 -7.74 -1.90 -11.43
C ARG A 94 -6.80 -1.06 -12.30
N GLU A 95 -6.12 -0.08 -11.71
CA GLU A 95 -5.13 0.71 -12.43
C GLU A 95 -3.97 -0.17 -12.90
N ASP A 96 -3.56 -1.12 -12.08
CA ASP A 96 -2.50 -2.05 -12.43
C ASP A 96 -2.89 -2.95 -13.61
N ASP A 97 -4.17 -3.28 -13.74
CA ASP A 97 -4.66 -4.12 -14.82
C ASP A 97 -4.57 -3.47 -16.19
N PHE A 98 -4.46 -2.14 -16.22
CA PHE A 98 -4.39 -1.38 -17.46
C PHE A 98 -2.96 -1.02 -17.88
N THR A 99 -2.01 -1.34 -17.06
CA THR A 99 -0.61 -1.09 -17.35
C THR A 99 0.08 -2.37 -17.80
#